data_56ed89d35d99ca20ec5d1558fcbbbc3a
#
_entry.id   56ed89d35d99ca20ec5d1558fcbbbc3a
#
_cell.length_a   1.000
_cell.length_b   1.000
_cell.length_c   1.000
_cell.angle_alpha   90.00
_cell.angle_beta   90.00
_cell.angle_gamma   90.00
#
_symmetry.space_group_name_H-M   'P 1'
#
loop_
_entity.id
_entity.type
_entity.pdbx_description
1 polymer ?
#
loop_
_entity_poly.entity_id
_entity_poly.type
_entity_poly.pdbx_seq_one_letter_code
_entity_poly.pdbx_strand_id
1 'polypeptide(L)' 'MRITLLPQHKQVDLSGRHRVADILRQLGLLPGTVMVIRGDELVTEGEFVEADEAIEIRNVISGG' A
#
# COMPACT_ATOMS: atom_id res chain seq x y z
N MET A 1 10.39 1.55 -3.79
CA MET A 1 9.67 0.73 -2.80
C MET A 1 9.03 -0.47 -3.46
N ARG A 2 8.90 -1.55 -2.73
CA ARG A 2 8.18 -2.73 -3.20
C ARG A 2 6.83 -2.81 -2.53
N ILE A 3 5.80 -2.98 -3.34
CA ILE A 3 4.42 -3.05 -2.86
C ILE A 3 3.87 -4.42 -3.20
N THR A 4 3.40 -5.14 -2.20
CA THR A 4 2.75 -6.44 -2.40
C THR A 4 1.25 -6.28 -2.20
N LEU A 5 0.49 -6.61 -3.21
CA LEU A 5 -0.97 -6.54 -3.18
C LEU A 5 -1.52 -7.91 -2.83
N LEU A 6 -2.28 -7.98 -1.74
CA LEU A 6 -2.90 -9.21 -1.28
C LEU A 6 -4.41 -9.10 -1.42
N PRO A 7 -5.07 -10.20 -1.67
CA PRO A 7 -4.61 -11.59 -1.64
C PRO A 7 -3.93 -12.08 -2.92
N GLN A 8 -3.86 -11.26 -3.96
CA GLN A 8 -3.36 -11.71 -5.27
C GLN A 8 -1.87 -12.05 -5.30
N HIS A 9 -1.10 -11.56 -4.34
CA HIS A 9 0.36 -11.66 -4.32
C HIS A 9 1.01 -10.95 -5.50
N LYS A 10 0.38 -9.88 -5.97
CA LYS A 10 0.94 -9.08 -7.05
C LYS A 10 1.94 -8.10 -6.50
N GLN A 11 3.09 -8.00 -7.13
CA GLN A 11 4.12 -7.05 -6.70
C GLN A 11 4.24 -5.90 -7.68
N VAL A 12 4.38 -4.69 -7.14
CA VAL A 12 4.56 -3.47 -7.91
C VAL A 12 5.73 -2.73 -7.30
N ASP A 13 6.62 -2.22 -8.15
CA ASP A 13 7.73 -1.40 -7.69
C ASP A 13 7.48 0.04 -8.08
N LEU A 14 7.65 0.94 -7.12
CA LEU A 14 7.63 2.38 -7.37
C LEU A 14 8.97 2.95 -6.95
N SER A 15 9.50 3.86 -7.74
CA SER A 15 10.74 4.53 -7.38
C SER A 15 10.43 5.79 -6.59
N GLY A 16 11.33 6.12 -5.66
CA GLY A 16 11.22 7.34 -4.89
C GLY A 16 10.37 7.20 -3.64
N ARG A 17 10.25 8.30 -2.92
CA ARG A 17 9.50 8.41 -1.68
C ARG A 17 8.09 8.89 -2.00
N HIS A 18 7.08 8.24 -1.45
CA HIS A 18 5.70 8.60 -1.72
C HIS A 18 4.87 8.58 -0.45
N ARG A 19 3.87 9.45 -0.40
CA ARG A 19 2.88 9.39 0.66
C ARG A 19 1.93 8.23 0.36
N VAL A 20 1.45 7.56 1.40
CA VAL A 20 0.55 6.41 1.24
C VAL A 20 -0.66 6.77 0.38
N ALA A 21 -1.27 7.95 0.62
CA ALA A 21 -2.41 8.38 -0.18
C ALA A 21 -2.09 8.42 -1.68
N ASP A 22 -0.89 8.87 -2.02
CA ASP A 22 -0.49 8.96 -3.42
C ASP A 22 -0.23 7.57 -4.03
N ILE A 23 0.32 6.67 -3.23
CA ILE A 23 0.53 5.29 -3.67
C ILE A 23 -0.81 4.66 -4.03
N LEU A 24 -1.80 4.80 -3.14
CA LEU A 24 -3.12 4.22 -3.38
C LEU A 24 -3.77 4.83 -4.62
N ARG A 25 -3.61 6.13 -4.81
CA ARG A 25 -4.17 6.80 -5.99
C ARG A 25 -3.54 6.25 -7.27
N GLN A 26 -2.23 6.08 -7.29
CA GLN A 26 -1.54 5.54 -8.46
C GLN A 26 -1.98 4.12 -8.78
N LEU A 27 -2.32 3.35 -7.76
CA LEU A 27 -2.76 1.97 -7.94
C LEU A 27 -4.26 1.85 -8.21
N GLY A 28 -4.98 2.97 -8.18
CA GLY A 28 -6.42 2.97 -8.39
C GLY A 28 -7.20 2.39 -7.22
N LEU A 29 -6.65 2.49 -6.01
CA LEU A 29 -7.27 1.91 -4.82
C LEU A 29 -7.89 3.03 -3.97
N LEU A 30 -9.05 2.73 -3.39
CA LEU A 30 -9.74 3.67 -2.50
C LEU A 30 -9.23 3.46 -1.07
N PRO A 31 -8.79 4.53 -0.39
CA PRO A 31 -8.18 4.39 0.93
C PRO A 31 -9.01 3.64 1.95
N GLY A 32 -10.32 3.84 1.96
CA GLY A 32 -11.18 3.18 2.93
C GLY A 32 -11.40 1.69 2.68
N THR A 33 -10.90 1.16 1.59
CA THR A 33 -11.12 -0.24 1.21
C THR A 33 -9.91 -1.12 1.42
N VAL A 34 -8.79 -0.55 1.87
CA VAL A 34 -7.54 -1.32 2.01
C VAL A 34 -6.84 -0.94 3.30
N MET A 35 -6.00 -1.86 3.76
CA MET A 35 -5.05 -1.60 4.85
C MET A 35 -3.66 -1.59 4.25
N VAL A 36 -2.84 -0.64 4.69
CA VAL A 36 -1.44 -0.57 4.26
C VAL A 36 -0.57 -0.91 5.46
N ILE A 37 0.30 -1.88 5.29
CA ILE A 37 1.11 -2.44 6.37
C ILE A 37 2.58 -2.33 6.00
N ARG A 38 3.36 -1.75 6.90
CA ARG A 38 4.81 -1.65 6.75
C ARG A 38 5.43 -2.48 7.89
N GLY A 39 6.01 -3.62 7.54
CA GLY A 39 6.46 -4.55 8.53
C GLY A 39 5.28 -5.17 9.25
N ASP A 40 5.13 -4.85 10.53
CA ASP A 40 3.98 -5.30 11.32
C ASP A 40 3.14 -4.14 11.83
N GLU A 41 3.30 -2.96 11.20
CA GLU A 41 2.58 -1.76 11.60
C GLU A 41 1.64 -1.29 10.49
N LEU A 42 0.45 -0.85 10.88
CA LEU A 42 -0.45 -0.17 9.97
C LEU A 42 0.05 1.25 9.76
N VAL A 43 0.07 1.69 8.51
CA VAL A 43 0.42 3.07 8.19
C VAL A 43 -0.80 3.79 7.63
N THR A 44 -0.92 5.05 7.99
CA THR A 44 -2.05 5.88 7.58
C THR A 44 -1.75 6.58 6.27
N GLU A 45 -2.79 7.16 5.68
CA GLU A 45 -2.67 7.83 4.37
C GLU A 45 -1.70 9.00 4.37
N GLY A 46 -1.52 9.65 5.51
CA GLY A 46 -0.64 10.79 5.60
C GLY A 46 0.84 10.45 5.76
N GLU A 47 1.14 9.19 6.01
CA GLU A 47 2.53 8.79 6.24
C GLU A 47 3.27 8.58 4.93
N PHE A 48 4.59 8.72 5.00
CA PHE A 48 5.46 8.52 3.84
C PHE A 48 6.07 7.14 3.89
N VAL A 49 6.28 6.57 2.71
CA VAL A 49 7.04 5.33 2.52
C VAL A 49 8.29 5.69 1.74
N GLU A 50 9.44 5.28 2.25
CA GLU A 50 10.72 5.61 1.64
C GLU A 50 11.03 4.71 0.46
N ALA A 51 11.97 5.15 -0.37
CA ALA A 51 12.29 4.46 -1.62
C ALA A 51 12.80 3.03 -1.42
N ASP A 52 13.38 2.74 -0.25
CA ASP A 52 13.96 1.43 0.03
C ASP A 52 13.08 0.57 0.92
N GLU A 53 11.87 0.99 1.19
CA GLU A 53 10.97 0.24 2.06
C GLU A 53 10.05 -0.69 1.27
N ALA A 54 9.47 -1.65 1.98
CA ALA A 54 8.49 -2.57 1.43
C ALA A 54 7.21 -2.47 2.23
N ILE A 55 6.07 -2.50 1.53
CA ILE A 55 4.76 -2.46 2.18
C ILE A 55 3.86 -3.52 1.58
N GLU A 56 2.84 -3.89 2.36
CA GLU A 56 1.77 -4.76 1.89
C GLU A 56 0.47 -3.97 1.88
N ILE A 57 -0.36 -4.22 0.88
CA ILE A 57 -1.69 -3.62 0.82
C ILE A 57 -2.68 -4.77 0.80
N ARG A 58 -3.56 -4.81 1.81
CA ARG A 58 -4.56 -5.84 1.97
C ARG A 58 -5.94 -5.28 1.77
N ASN A 59 -6.76 -6.01 1.06
CA ASN A 59 -8.16 -5.65 0.89
C ASN A 59 -8.90 -5.98 2.18
N VAL A 60 -9.57 -4.98 2.77
CA VAL A 60 -10.31 -5.18 4.02
C VAL A 60 -11.80 -5.36 3.79
N ILE A 61 -12.25 -5.14 2.57
CA ILE A 61 -13.66 -5.36 2.24
C ILE A 61 -13.78 -6.75 1.66
N SER A 62 -14.45 -7.63 2.39
CA SER A 62 -14.72 -8.94 1.85
C SER A 62 -15.65 -8.74 0.65
N GLY A 63 -15.34 -9.38 -0.45
CA GLY A 63 -16.07 -9.22 -1.69
C GLY A 63 -17.44 -9.84 -1.62
N GLY A 64 -18.18 -9.41 -0.69
CA GLY A 64 -19.56 -9.89 -0.56
C GLY A 64 -20.43 -9.18 -1.53
#